data_9647fd29b37f54db7a8a79f86f2f6bbb
#
_entry.id   9647fd29b37f54db7a8a79f86f2f6bbb
#
_cell.length_a   1.000
_cell.length_b   1.000
_cell.length_c   1.000
_cell.angle_alpha   90.00
_cell.angle_beta   90.00
_cell.angle_gamma   90.00
#
_symmetry.space_group_name_H-M   'P 1'
#
loop_
_entity.id
_entity.type
_entity.pdbx_description
1 polymer ?
#
loop_
_entity_poly.entity_id
_entity_poly.type
_entity_poly.pdbx_seq_one_letter_code
_entity_poly.pdbx_strand_id
1 'polypeptide(L)'
;MFNIHKKILTLITLLLTPFLWSDVSKLNVPDGFVIEEYITDIDNPRQMVEGESFLFVGTRSAGQVYAINKSNLGDVKVILSDLDMPTGVALKDGDLYIAETDTIHVLENVEKKLLSEEKLISKIFFDDLPRKNMWN
;
A
#
# COMPACT_ATOMS: atom_id res chain seq x y z
N MET A 1 42.46 50.12 19.40
CA MET A 1 41.11 49.58 19.67
C MET A 1 40.76 48.65 18.52
N PHE A 2 41.07 47.34 18.68
CA PHE A 2 40.93 46.35 17.60
C PHE A 2 39.61 45.60 17.77
N ASN A 3 38.76 45.68 16.76
CA ASN A 3 37.46 45.02 16.75
C ASN A 3 37.58 43.72 15.95
N ILE A 4 37.61 42.57 16.65
CA ILE A 4 37.71 41.24 16.05
C ILE A 4 36.32 40.72 15.79
N HIS A 5 35.88 40.81 14.53
CA HIS A 5 34.67 40.10 14.08
C HIS A 5 34.94 38.59 14.01
N LYS A 6 34.43 37.84 14.99
CA LYS A 6 34.36 36.39 14.91
C LYS A 6 33.35 35.96 13.86
N LYS A 7 33.82 35.52 12.71
CA LYS A 7 33.00 34.79 11.73
C LYS A 7 32.77 33.39 12.28
N ILE A 8 31.54 33.10 12.72
CA ILE A 8 31.07 31.80 13.05
C ILE A 8 30.79 31.07 11.72
N LEU A 9 31.66 30.14 11.36
CA LEU A 9 31.47 29.25 10.22
C LEU A 9 30.57 28.08 10.68
N THR A 10 29.26 28.18 10.38
CA THR A 10 28.33 27.08 10.66
C THR A 10 28.55 25.99 9.62
N LEU A 11 29.19 24.91 10.02
CA LEU A 11 29.36 23.70 9.23
C LEU A 11 27.99 22.96 9.19
N ILE A 12 27.27 23.10 8.09
CA ILE A 12 26.06 22.31 7.83
C ILE A 12 26.51 20.92 7.38
N THR A 13 26.48 19.97 8.31
CA THR A 13 26.70 18.55 7.99
C THR A 13 25.42 18.04 7.35
N LEU A 14 25.39 17.97 6.03
CA LEU A 14 24.32 17.31 5.25
C LEU A 14 24.43 15.80 5.52
N LEU A 15 23.59 15.28 6.40
CA LEU A 15 23.41 13.86 6.61
C LEU A 15 22.78 13.25 5.36
N LEU A 16 23.60 12.76 4.44
CA LEU A 16 23.18 11.87 3.36
C LEU A 16 22.78 10.55 4.01
N THR A 17 21.48 10.40 4.34
CA THR A 17 20.94 9.07 4.64
C THR A 17 21.03 8.24 3.36
N PRO A 18 21.72 7.09 3.35
CA PRO A 18 21.69 6.22 2.19
C PRO A 18 20.25 5.74 2.03
N PHE A 19 19.62 6.08 0.91
CA PHE A 19 18.39 5.44 0.47
C PHE A 19 18.74 3.96 0.26
N LEU A 20 18.26 3.09 1.16
CA LEU A 20 18.38 1.64 1.01
C LEU A 20 17.39 1.22 -0.10
N TRP A 21 17.86 1.27 -1.32
CA TRP A 21 17.16 0.64 -2.44
C TRP A 21 17.26 -0.87 -2.22
N SER A 22 16.11 -1.55 -2.21
CA SER A 22 16.09 -3.00 -2.21
C SER A 22 16.71 -3.49 -3.52
N ASP A 23 17.88 -4.14 -3.42
CA ASP A 23 18.59 -4.63 -4.59
C ASP A 23 18.10 -6.04 -4.95
N VAL A 24 17.08 -6.10 -5.80
CA VAL A 24 16.48 -7.37 -6.27
C VAL A 24 17.48 -8.25 -7.03
N SER A 25 18.60 -7.68 -7.53
CA SER A 25 19.62 -8.43 -8.26
C SER A 25 20.37 -9.47 -7.40
N LYS A 26 20.27 -9.35 -6.05
CA LYS A 26 20.86 -10.29 -5.10
C LYS A 26 19.98 -11.50 -4.79
N LEU A 27 18.75 -11.52 -5.30
CA LEU A 27 17.84 -12.63 -5.09
C LEU A 27 18.10 -13.73 -6.11
N ASN A 28 18.19 -14.98 -5.64
CA ASN A 28 18.32 -16.14 -6.50
C ASN A 28 16.94 -16.62 -6.94
N VAL A 29 16.74 -16.74 -8.24
CA VAL A 29 15.54 -17.32 -8.82
C VAL A 29 15.91 -18.58 -9.65
N PRO A 30 15.01 -19.56 -9.75
CA PRO A 30 15.23 -20.73 -10.61
C PRO A 30 15.39 -20.33 -12.09
N ASP A 31 16.03 -21.20 -12.88
CA ASP A 31 16.16 -21.01 -14.31
C ASP A 31 14.79 -20.84 -14.99
N GLY A 32 14.69 -19.84 -15.86
CA GLY A 32 13.46 -19.49 -16.57
C GLY A 32 12.54 -18.53 -15.82
N PHE A 33 12.91 -18.11 -14.60
CA PHE A 33 12.19 -17.07 -13.86
C PHE A 33 12.98 -15.77 -13.85
N VAL A 34 12.25 -14.66 -13.81
CA VAL A 34 12.79 -13.31 -13.63
C VAL A 34 12.12 -12.69 -12.41
N ILE A 35 12.88 -11.95 -11.61
CA ILE A 35 12.33 -11.14 -10.52
C ILE A 35 12.45 -9.68 -10.90
N GLU A 36 11.32 -8.97 -10.77
CA GLU A 36 11.22 -7.57 -11.09
C GLU A 36 10.50 -6.83 -9.97
N GLU A 37 10.87 -5.57 -9.77
CA GLU A 37 10.14 -4.68 -8.90
C GLU A 37 8.89 -4.18 -9.66
N TYR A 38 7.71 -4.54 -9.17
CA TYR A 38 6.45 -4.23 -9.85
C TYR A 38 5.96 -2.83 -9.47
N ILE A 39 6.03 -2.47 -8.19
CA ILE A 39 5.62 -1.18 -7.63
C ILE A 39 6.36 -0.90 -6.31
N THR A 40 6.68 0.37 -6.07
CA THR A 40 7.43 0.81 -4.86
C THR A 40 6.61 1.68 -3.92
N ASP A 41 5.59 2.38 -4.43
CA ASP A 41 4.86 3.42 -3.68
C ASP A 41 3.69 2.85 -2.86
N ILE A 42 3.88 1.68 -2.24
CA ILE A 42 2.91 1.04 -1.35
C ILE A 42 3.54 0.80 0.00
N ASP A 43 2.93 1.37 1.05
CA ASP A 43 3.39 1.17 2.41
C ASP A 43 2.83 -0.12 3.01
N ASN A 44 3.73 -0.95 3.54
CA ASN A 44 3.43 -2.16 4.31
C ASN A 44 2.45 -3.15 3.64
N PRO A 45 2.63 -3.53 2.35
CA PRO A 45 1.74 -4.41 1.61
C PRO A 45 1.70 -5.83 2.22
N ARG A 46 0.55 -6.49 2.15
CA ARG A 46 0.37 -7.85 2.69
C ARG A 46 -0.25 -8.82 1.69
N GLN A 47 -1.54 -8.71 1.46
CA GLN A 47 -2.26 -9.54 0.50
C GLN A 47 -2.69 -8.73 -0.69
N MET A 48 -2.82 -9.40 -1.82
CA MET A 48 -3.30 -8.79 -3.04
C MET A 48 -4.30 -9.71 -3.74
N VAL A 49 -5.21 -9.09 -4.49
CA VAL A 49 -6.13 -9.79 -5.39
C VAL A 49 -6.17 -9.06 -6.72
N GLU A 50 -6.09 -9.84 -7.79
CA GLU A 50 -6.14 -9.32 -9.14
C GLU A 50 -7.58 -9.24 -9.64
N GLY A 51 -7.97 -8.06 -10.13
CA GLY A 51 -9.16 -7.85 -10.92
C GLY A 51 -8.86 -7.80 -12.42
N GLU A 52 -9.83 -7.39 -13.22
CA GLU A 52 -9.66 -7.23 -14.67
C GLU A 52 -8.72 -6.06 -14.99
N SER A 53 -8.97 -4.89 -14.43
CA SER A 53 -8.24 -3.64 -14.70
C SER A 53 -7.31 -3.20 -13.58
N PHE A 54 -7.55 -3.66 -12.36
CA PHE A 54 -6.81 -3.25 -11.18
C PHE A 54 -6.23 -4.42 -10.40
N LEU A 55 -5.10 -4.18 -9.75
CA LEU A 55 -4.58 -5.00 -8.67
C LEU A 55 -4.91 -4.32 -7.34
N PHE A 56 -5.61 -5.00 -6.45
CA PHE A 56 -5.96 -4.49 -5.12
C PHE A 56 -4.99 -5.03 -4.09
N VAL A 57 -4.48 -4.14 -3.22
CA VAL A 57 -3.49 -4.50 -2.21
C VAL A 57 -3.95 -4.05 -0.84
N GLY A 58 -4.12 -5.01 0.06
CA GLY A 58 -4.33 -4.78 1.48
C GLY A 58 -2.99 -4.55 2.19
N THR A 59 -3.03 -3.76 3.26
CA THR A 59 -1.85 -3.45 4.06
C THR A 59 -2.03 -3.92 5.50
N ARG A 60 -0.96 -3.84 6.29
CA ARG A 60 -1.06 -4.14 7.72
C ARG A 60 -1.13 -2.83 8.52
N SER A 61 0.00 -2.35 9.00
CA SER A 61 0.07 -1.19 9.89
C SER A 61 -0.16 0.15 9.17
N ALA A 62 -0.10 0.18 7.84
CA ALA A 62 -0.45 1.37 7.08
C ALA A 62 -1.95 1.69 7.13
N GLY A 63 -2.80 0.70 7.44
CA GLY A 63 -4.25 0.91 7.57
C GLY A 63 -4.94 1.34 6.28
N GLN A 64 -4.38 0.96 5.12
CA GLN A 64 -4.83 1.42 3.81
C GLN A 64 -5.08 0.24 2.86
N VAL A 65 -5.95 0.45 1.88
CA VAL A 65 -6.13 -0.44 0.74
C VAL A 65 -5.86 0.35 -0.53
N TYR A 66 -5.03 -0.22 -1.40
CA TYR A 66 -4.64 0.38 -2.66
C TYR A 66 -5.31 -0.31 -3.84
N ALA A 67 -5.58 0.48 -4.88
CA ALA A 67 -5.90 0.00 -6.22
C ALA A 67 -4.82 0.50 -7.19
N ILE A 68 -4.21 -0.43 -7.92
CA ILE A 68 -3.14 -0.18 -8.88
C ILE A 68 -3.71 -0.44 -10.26
N ASN A 69 -3.65 0.54 -11.14
CA ASN A 69 -4.09 0.38 -12.52
C ASN A 69 -3.08 -0.48 -13.30
N LYS A 70 -3.49 -1.65 -13.77
CA LYS A 70 -2.62 -2.60 -14.50
C LYS A 70 -2.11 -2.07 -15.84
N SER A 71 -2.83 -1.13 -16.44
CA SER A 71 -2.42 -0.48 -17.69
C SER A 71 -1.48 0.71 -17.47
N ASN A 72 -1.42 1.24 -16.24
CA ASN A 72 -0.54 2.33 -15.86
C ASN A 72 -0.12 2.18 -14.39
N LEU A 73 0.99 1.50 -14.14
CA LEU A 73 1.47 1.20 -12.78
C LEU A 73 1.79 2.44 -11.94
N GLY A 74 1.99 3.60 -12.56
CA GLY A 74 2.12 4.87 -11.83
C GLY A 74 0.79 5.42 -11.30
N ASP A 75 -0.37 4.87 -11.72
CA ASP A 75 -1.69 5.24 -11.20
C ASP A 75 -2.05 4.34 -10.01
N VAL A 76 -1.53 4.71 -8.85
CA VAL A 76 -1.78 4.06 -7.56
C VAL A 76 -2.74 4.90 -6.74
N LYS A 77 -3.88 4.35 -6.37
CA LYS A 77 -4.92 5.04 -5.60
C LYS A 77 -5.11 4.39 -4.24
N VAL A 78 -5.12 5.18 -3.17
CA VAL A 78 -5.65 4.74 -1.88
C VAL A 78 -7.17 4.77 -1.98
N ILE A 79 -7.81 3.61 -1.89
CA ILE A 79 -9.27 3.47 -2.02
C ILE A 79 -10.01 3.40 -0.68
N LEU A 80 -9.33 3.01 0.38
CA LEU A 80 -9.76 3.13 1.77
C LEU A 80 -8.58 3.45 2.67
N SER A 81 -8.83 4.17 3.76
CA SER A 81 -7.85 4.51 4.81
C SER A 81 -8.47 4.39 6.20
N ASP A 82 -7.64 4.57 7.22
CA ASP A 82 -8.03 4.57 8.63
C ASP A 82 -8.63 3.23 9.08
N LEU A 83 -8.14 2.13 8.52
CA LEU A 83 -8.57 0.77 8.81
C LEU A 83 -7.64 0.08 9.82
N ASP A 84 -8.19 -0.87 10.60
CA ASP A 84 -7.41 -1.67 11.54
C ASP A 84 -6.82 -2.91 10.87
N MET A 85 -5.59 -2.79 10.37
CA MET A 85 -4.83 -3.85 9.69
C MET A 85 -5.63 -4.55 8.56
N PRO A 86 -6.01 -3.85 7.49
CA PRO A 86 -6.80 -4.39 6.39
C PRO A 86 -5.97 -5.33 5.51
N THR A 87 -5.55 -6.46 6.06
CA THR A 87 -4.63 -7.39 5.40
C THR A 87 -5.30 -8.24 4.34
N GLY A 88 -6.54 -8.65 4.58
CA GLY A 88 -7.27 -9.54 3.69
C GLY A 88 -8.03 -8.79 2.62
N VAL A 89 -7.82 -9.16 1.35
CA VAL A 89 -8.59 -8.63 0.21
C VAL A 89 -9.06 -9.78 -0.68
N ALA A 90 -10.31 -9.73 -1.10
CA ALA A 90 -10.91 -10.72 -2.00
C ALA A 90 -11.89 -10.07 -2.96
N LEU A 91 -11.86 -10.47 -4.22
CA LEU A 91 -12.78 -10.00 -5.25
C LEU A 91 -13.81 -11.08 -5.58
N LYS A 92 -15.08 -10.72 -5.58
CA LYS A 92 -16.16 -11.63 -5.95
C LYS A 92 -17.30 -10.87 -6.62
N ASP A 93 -17.69 -11.30 -7.78
CA ASP A 93 -18.82 -10.75 -8.56
C ASP A 93 -18.74 -9.23 -8.80
N GLY A 94 -17.52 -8.67 -8.88
CA GLY A 94 -17.24 -7.24 -9.06
C GLY A 94 -17.12 -6.45 -7.76
N ASP A 95 -17.40 -7.08 -6.62
CA ASP A 95 -17.30 -6.47 -5.30
C ASP A 95 -15.98 -6.81 -4.62
N LEU A 96 -15.33 -5.83 -3.99
CA LEU A 96 -14.11 -6.02 -3.22
C LEU A 96 -14.46 -6.13 -1.73
N TYR A 97 -14.12 -7.27 -1.15
CA TYR A 97 -14.21 -7.53 0.28
C TYR A 97 -12.86 -7.26 0.93
N ILE A 98 -12.87 -6.55 2.05
CA ILE A 98 -11.67 -6.13 2.78
C ILE A 98 -11.84 -6.54 4.23
N ALA A 99 -10.92 -7.40 4.71
CA ALA A 99 -10.94 -7.88 6.08
C ALA A 99 -9.95 -7.09 6.94
N GLU A 100 -10.48 -6.41 7.93
CA GLU A 100 -9.77 -5.85 9.08
C GLU A 100 -9.61 -6.92 10.18
N THR A 101 -9.16 -6.48 11.35
CA THR A 101 -8.99 -7.36 12.53
C THR A 101 -10.29 -8.05 12.93
N ASP A 102 -11.41 -7.35 12.95
CA ASP A 102 -12.71 -7.84 13.42
C ASP A 102 -13.90 -7.48 12.52
N THR A 103 -13.64 -6.78 11.43
CA THR A 103 -14.67 -6.25 10.52
C THR A 103 -14.35 -6.63 9.08
N ILE A 104 -15.38 -6.94 8.31
CA ILE A 104 -15.28 -7.09 6.86
C ILE A 104 -16.07 -5.97 6.20
N HIS A 105 -15.39 -5.21 5.35
CA HIS A 105 -15.99 -4.19 4.49
C HIS A 105 -16.26 -4.74 3.10
N VAL A 106 -17.20 -4.10 2.39
CA VAL A 106 -17.43 -4.33 0.97
C VAL A 106 -17.49 -3.03 0.19
N LEU A 107 -16.80 -3.00 -0.94
CA LEU A 107 -16.90 -1.96 -1.98
C LEU A 107 -17.59 -2.57 -3.20
N GLU A 108 -18.85 -2.22 -3.39
CA GLU A 108 -19.66 -2.76 -4.50
C GLU A 108 -19.23 -2.19 -5.85
N ASN A 109 -19.13 -3.06 -6.86
CA ASN A 109 -18.75 -2.72 -8.25
C ASN A 109 -17.45 -1.89 -8.32
N VAL A 110 -16.43 -2.31 -7.59
CA VAL A 110 -15.23 -1.49 -7.31
C VAL A 110 -14.52 -1.05 -8.59
N GLU A 111 -14.24 -1.97 -9.53
CA GLU A 111 -13.52 -1.64 -10.75
C GLU A 111 -14.32 -0.71 -11.66
N LYS A 112 -15.61 -0.98 -11.81
CA LYS A 112 -16.51 -0.11 -12.60
C LYS A 112 -16.50 1.31 -12.07
N LYS A 113 -16.60 1.48 -10.74
CA LYS A 113 -16.58 2.79 -10.10
C LYS A 113 -15.24 3.49 -10.22
N LEU A 114 -14.13 2.74 -10.11
CA LEU A 114 -12.79 3.30 -10.30
C LEU A 114 -12.57 3.79 -11.75
N LEU A 115 -13.06 3.04 -12.73
CA LEU A 115 -12.96 3.41 -14.15
C LEU A 115 -13.84 4.61 -14.51
N SER A 116 -15.01 4.77 -13.87
CA SER A 116 -15.90 5.91 -14.07
C SER A 116 -15.64 7.07 -13.11
N GLU A 117 -14.59 7.00 -12.28
CA GLU A 117 -14.24 8.00 -11.26
C GLU A 117 -15.38 8.28 -10.26
N GLU A 118 -16.26 7.31 -10.08
CA GLU A 118 -17.33 7.39 -9.09
C GLU A 118 -16.78 7.21 -7.67
N LYS A 119 -17.40 7.86 -6.71
CA LYS A 119 -17.05 7.73 -5.30
C LYS A 119 -17.27 6.31 -4.81
N LEU A 120 -16.24 5.71 -4.26
CA LEU A 120 -16.34 4.45 -3.52
C LEU A 120 -16.98 4.71 -2.15
N ILE A 121 -17.95 3.87 -1.79
CA ILE A 121 -18.61 3.90 -0.48
C ILE A 121 -18.42 2.54 0.15
N SER A 122 -17.72 2.52 1.27
CA SER A 122 -17.54 1.33 2.08
C SER A 122 -18.81 1.04 2.87
N LYS A 123 -19.23 -0.23 2.87
CA LYS A 123 -20.28 -0.76 3.71
C LYS A 123 -19.71 -1.84 4.60
N ILE A 124 -20.18 -1.95 5.84
CA ILE A 124 -19.87 -3.08 6.70
C ILE A 124 -20.64 -4.29 6.18
N PHE A 125 -19.91 -5.34 5.83
CA PHE A 125 -20.46 -6.63 5.47
C PHE A 125 -20.64 -7.52 6.68
N PHE A 126 -19.67 -7.49 7.61
CA PHE A 126 -19.69 -8.22 8.87
C PHE A 126 -18.78 -7.55 9.90
N ASP A 127 -19.18 -7.47 11.19
CA ASP A 127 -18.51 -6.70 12.24
C ASP A 127 -18.34 -7.44 13.60
N ASP A 128 -18.40 -8.76 13.59
CA ASP A 128 -18.29 -9.57 14.82
C ASP A 128 -17.29 -10.72 14.66
N LEU A 129 -16.14 -10.46 14.01
CA LEU A 129 -15.06 -11.42 13.96
C LEU A 129 -14.33 -11.46 15.30
N PRO A 130 -13.97 -12.67 15.80
CA PRO A 130 -13.28 -12.78 17.08
C PRO A 130 -11.85 -12.27 17.01
N ARG A 131 -11.52 -11.24 17.78
CA ARG A 131 -10.16 -10.67 17.87
C ARG A 131 -9.10 -11.62 18.45
N LYS A 132 -9.50 -12.74 19.06
CA LYS A 132 -8.60 -13.64 19.80
C LYS A 132 -7.55 -14.36 18.97
N ASN A 133 -7.74 -14.46 17.66
CA ASN A 133 -6.88 -15.20 16.75
C ASN A 133 -6.29 -14.29 15.67
N MET A 134 -5.83 -13.12 16.05
CA MET A 134 -5.12 -12.26 15.11
C MET A 134 -3.90 -13.01 14.56
N TRP A 135 -3.90 -13.25 13.27
CA TRP A 135 -2.75 -13.76 12.56
C TRP A 135 -1.71 -12.65 12.45
N ASN A 136 -0.68 -12.77 13.26
CA ASN A 136 0.48 -11.87 13.22
C ASN A 136 1.44 -12.26 12.11
#